data_3f06489a44fea5f92dde5966edfee31c
#
_entry.id   3f06489a44fea5f92dde5966edfee31c
#
_cell.length_a   1.000
_cell.length_b   1.000
_cell.length_c   1.000
_cell.angle_alpha   90.00
_cell.angle_beta   90.00
_cell.angle_gamma   90.00
#
_symmetry.space_group_name_H-M   'P 1'
#
loop_
_entity.id
_entity.type
_entity.pdbx_description
1 polymer ?
#
loop_
_entity_poly.entity_id
_entity_poly.type
_entity_poly.pdbx_seq_one_letter_code
_entity_poly.pdbx_strand_id
1 'polypeptide(L)'
;MDQVQVQAKMKQLAAALHAHNQAYYVHNNPQISDYEFDMLLKELEVLEQKYPAFVDPNSPTRRVGGDLTKKFETKKHRFPMLSLSNTYSEEEIIEWAERCQKALQEASEFVCELKYDGVAIGMHYQEGQLQLALTRGDGEQGEDVTTNVRTIRTVPLALQGEFPTDFEIRGEIFMPQQNFAALNQQREAQGEPLFANPRNTASGTLKLLDSKEVAKRGLDCYLYGVHGLQNQAVGHFEAVQEAKAWGFKVPDPNLRMIEKTYSIDGIMNFIHYWDVQRANLPFDIDGVVIKVNSFAQQAELGLTAKSPRWAIA
;
A
#
# COMPACT_ATOMS: atom_id res chain seq x y z
N MET A 1 -4.61 26.73 28.98
CA MET A 1 -3.66 26.71 27.85
C MET A 1 -4.08 27.78 26.87
N ASP A 2 -3.13 28.56 26.37
CA ASP A 2 -3.40 29.45 25.24
C ASP A 2 -3.52 28.63 23.94
N GLN A 3 -3.97 29.26 22.85
CA GLN A 3 -4.21 28.59 21.58
C GLN A 3 -2.93 27.94 20.99
N VAL A 4 -1.76 28.55 21.18
CA VAL A 4 -0.47 28.04 20.71
C VAL A 4 -0.07 26.78 21.48
N GLN A 5 -0.27 26.78 22.79
CA GLN A 5 0.00 25.60 23.63
C GLN A 5 -0.93 24.43 23.31
N VAL A 6 -2.22 24.71 23.03
CA VAL A 6 -3.18 23.69 22.62
C VAL A 6 -2.77 23.05 21.28
N GLN A 7 -2.46 23.87 20.28
CA GLN A 7 -2.04 23.37 18.96
C GLN A 7 -0.75 22.53 19.06
N ALA A 8 0.22 22.98 19.86
CA ALA A 8 1.45 22.22 20.10
C ALA A 8 1.17 20.86 20.77
N LYS A 9 0.28 20.83 21.76
CA LYS A 9 -0.12 19.59 22.46
C LYS A 9 -0.84 18.63 21.53
N MET A 10 -1.75 19.11 20.68
CA MET A 10 -2.45 18.28 19.69
C MET A 10 -1.47 17.65 18.68
N LYS A 11 -0.51 18.44 18.17
CA LYS A 11 0.54 17.93 17.28
C LYS A 11 1.42 16.86 17.97
N GLN A 12 1.80 17.09 19.21
CA GLN A 12 2.59 16.13 19.99
C GLN A 12 1.85 14.80 20.20
N LEU A 13 0.57 14.85 20.58
CA LEU A 13 -0.26 13.66 20.74
C LEU A 13 -0.44 12.90 19.42
N ALA A 14 -0.73 13.62 18.33
CA ALA A 14 -0.87 13.01 17.01
C ALA A 14 0.43 12.31 16.58
N ALA A 15 1.59 12.95 16.74
CA ALA A 15 2.88 12.36 16.41
C ALA A 15 3.18 11.09 17.22
N ALA A 16 2.92 11.11 18.53
CA ALA A 16 3.08 9.94 19.39
C ALA A 16 2.18 8.78 18.97
N LEU A 17 0.89 9.05 18.70
CA LEU A 17 -0.07 8.05 18.25
C LEU A 17 0.29 7.46 16.87
N HIS A 18 0.80 8.26 15.94
CA HIS A 18 1.31 7.76 14.66
C HIS A 18 2.49 6.81 14.86
N ALA A 19 3.46 7.18 15.71
CA ALA A 19 4.62 6.35 16.01
C ALA A 19 4.21 5.01 16.64
N HIS A 20 3.31 5.03 17.63
CA HIS A 20 2.81 3.81 18.28
C HIS A 20 2.00 2.94 17.35
N ASN A 21 1.16 3.52 16.49
CA ASN A 21 0.41 2.78 15.47
C ASN A 21 1.36 2.07 14.50
N GLN A 22 2.41 2.73 14.06
CA GLN A 22 3.42 2.14 13.19
C GLN A 22 4.19 1.02 13.87
N ALA A 23 4.65 1.23 15.12
CA ALA A 23 5.32 0.21 15.90
C ALA A 23 4.47 -1.06 16.04
N TYR A 24 3.17 -0.91 16.29
CA TYR A 24 2.23 -2.02 16.44
C TYR A 24 1.92 -2.72 15.10
N TYR A 25 1.40 -1.99 14.09
CA TYR A 25 0.83 -2.60 12.88
C TYR A 25 1.85 -2.86 11.76
N VAL A 26 2.95 -2.11 11.71
CA VAL A 26 3.97 -2.26 10.66
C VAL A 26 5.19 -3.03 11.16
N HIS A 27 5.67 -2.70 12.37
CA HIS A 27 6.88 -3.31 12.91
C HIS A 27 6.62 -4.51 13.85
N ASN A 28 5.35 -4.77 14.19
CA ASN A 28 4.94 -5.82 15.16
C ASN A 28 5.74 -5.74 16.49
N ASN A 29 6.02 -4.51 16.94
CA ASN A 29 6.82 -4.20 18.13
C ASN A 29 6.15 -3.10 18.95
N PRO A 30 5.04 -3.38 19.66
CA PRO A 30 4.32 -2.41 20.46
C PRO A 30 5.20 -1.88 21.60
N GLN A 31 5.20 -0.55 21.80
CA GLN A 31 5.97 0.15 22.81
C GLN A 31 5.13 0.56 24.03
N ILE A 32 3.81 0.54 23.89
CA ILE A 32 2.83 0.86 24.94
C ILE A 32 1.70 -0.18 24.91
N SER A 33 0.95 -0.28 25.98
CA SER A 33 -0.26 -1.11 26.05
C SER A 33 -1.42 -0.51 25.25
N ASP A 34 -2.41 -1.35 24.88
CA ASP A 34 -3.63 -0.89 24.20
C ASP A 34 -4.37 0.16 25.05
N TYR A 35 -4.38 0.00 26.38
CA TYR A 35 -4.99 0.96 27.28
C TYR A 35 -4.31 2.32 27.22
N GLU A 36 -2.98 2.37 27.23
CA GLU A 36 -2.23 3.63 27.13
C GLU A 36 -2.45 4.31 25.78
N PHE A 37 -2.50 3.53 24.70
CA PHE A 37 -2.83 4.04 23.39
C PHE A 37 -4.23 4.67 23.34
N ASP A 38 -5.23 3.97 23.87
CA ASP A 38 -6.62 4.46 23.93
C ASP A 38 -6.76 5.74 24.77
N MET A 39 -6.00 5.87 25.85
CA MET A 39 -5.99 7.08 26.67
C MET A 39 -5.41 8.28 25.93
N LEU A 40 -4.30 8.11 25.20
CA LEU A 40 -3.72 9.15 24.34
C LEU A 40 -4.69 9.55 23.22
N LEU A 41 -5.32 8.58 22.59
CA LEU A 41 -6.31 8.82 21.51
C LEU A 41 -7.50 9.62 22.03
N LYS A 42 -8.04 9.25 23.19
CA LYS A 42 -9.15 9.95 23.84
C LYS A 42 -8.78 11.40 24.23
N GLU A 43 -7.55 11.61 24.71
CA GLU A 43 -7.06 12.96 25.02
C GLU A 43 -7.05 13.83 23.77
N LEU A 44 -6.56 13.29 22.64
CA LEU A 44 -6.57 14.00 21.36
C LEU A 44 -8.00 14.28 20.87
N GLU A 45 -8.90 13.32 20.93
CA GLU A 45 -10.31 13.50 20.55
C GLU A 45 -11.00 14.62 21.31
N VAL A 46 -10.78 14.70 22.64
CA VAL A 46 -11.34 15.77 23.48
C VAL A 46 -10.80 17.14 23.06
N LEU A 47 -9.51 17.24 22.75
CA LEU A 47 -8.91 18.49 22.27
C LEU A 47 -9.44 18.89 20.90
N GLU A 48 -9.62 17.95 19.98
CA GLU A 48 -10.17 18.19 18.63
C GLU A 48 -11.62 18.64 18.68
N GLN A 49 -12.44 18.04 19.55
CA GLN A 49 -13.82 18.49 19.76
C GLN A 49 -13.90 19.93 20.29
N LYS A 50 -12.99 20.28 21.21
CA LYS A 50 -12.94 21.63 21.82
C LYS A 50 -12.35 22.68 20.88
N TYR A 51 -11.45 22.29 19.98
CA TYR A 51 -10.71 23.19 19.10
C TYR A 51 -10.74 22.72 17.64
N PRO A 52 -11.92 22.66 17.00
CA PRO A 52 -12.11 22.09 15.66
C PRO A 52 -11.30 22.79 14.56
N ALA A 53 -10.90 24.06 14.78
CA ALA A 53 -10.07 24.80 13.82
C ALA A 53 -8.61 24.27 13.74
N PHE A 54 -8.16 23.46 14.69
CA PHE A 54 -6.80 22.91 14.72
C PHE A 54 -6.75 21.43 14.36
N VAL A 55 -7.87 20.83 13.93
CA VAL A 55 -7.94 19.42 13.55
C VAL A 55 -7.17 19.17 12.26
N ASP A 56 -6.22 18.23 12.32
CA ASP A 56 -5.51 17.75 11.14
C ASP A 56 -6.38 16.74 10.38
N PRO A 57 -6.57 16.87 9.05
CA PRO A 57 -7.24 15.86 8.23
C PRO A 57 -6.64 14.45 8.36
N ASN A 58 -5.35 14.37 8.68
CA ASN A 58 -4.62 13.11 8.88
C ASN A 58 -4.44 12.76 10.37
N SER A 59 -5.25 13.32 11.27
CA SER A 59 -5.23 12.96 12.68
C SER A 59 -5.45 11.45 12.88
N PRO A 60 -4.74 10.82 13.85
CA PRO A 60 -5.00 9.43 14.24
C PRO A 60 -6.46 9.13 14.59
N THR A 61 -7.21 10.12 15.07
CA THR A 61 -8.64 10.00 15.38
C THR A 61 -9.48 9.71 14.14
N ARG A 62 -9.03 10.08 12.94
CA ARG A 62 -9.71 9.79 11.67
C ARG A 62 -9.67 8.32 11.26
N ARG A 63 -8.77 7.52 11.85
CA ARG A 63 -8.71 6.07 11.62
C ARG A 63 -9.93 5.32 12.16
N VAL A 64 -10.63 5.90 13.10
CA VAL A 64 -11.86 5.30 13.66
C VAL A 64 -13.03 5.36 12.68
N GLY A 65 -12.93 6.20 11.63
CA GLY A 65 -13.99 6.43 10.66
C GLY A 65 -15.10 7.33 11.22
N GLY A 66 -16.14 7.50 10.43
CA GLY A 66 -17.32 8.30 10.83
C GLY A 66 -17.73 9.33 9.79
N ASP A 67 -16.93 9.49 8.74
CA ASP A 67 -17.28 10.34 7.62
C ASP A 67 -18.18 9.56 6.65
N LEU A 68 -19.38 10.10 6.37
CA LEU A 68 -20.29 9.57 5.37
C LEU A 68 -19.98 10.20 4.02
N THR A 69 -19.52 9.40 3.09
CA THR A 69 -19.30 9.82 1.71
C THR A 69 -20.61 9.67 0.93
N LYS A 70 -21.04 10.72 0.23
CA LYS A 70 -22.24 10.64 -0.61
C LYS A 70 -22.00 9.95 -1.95
N LYS A 71 -20.79 10.15 -2.52
CA LYS A 71 -20.34 9.60 -3.80
C LYS A 71 -18.83 9.71 -3.86
N PHE A 72 -18.16 8.72 -4.45
CA PHE A 72 -16.73 8.82 -4.76
C PHE A 72 -16.54 9.67 -6.02
N GLU A 73 -15.72 10.72 -5.91
CA GLU A 73 -15.33 11.53 -7.05
C GLU A 73 -14.26 10.78 -7.87
N THR A 74 -14.31 10.96 -9.18
CA THR A 74 -13.27 10.45 -10.07
C THR A 74 -12.22 11.53 -10.29
N LYS A 75 -10.94 11.19 -10.12
CA LYS A 75 -9.81 12.09 -10.31
C LYS A 75 -8.75 11.46 -11.20
N LYS A 76 -8.00 12.29 -11.94
CA LYS A 76 -6.90 11.84 -12.77
C LYS A 76 -5.71 11.39 -11.94
N HIS A 77 -5.06 10.31 -12.37
CA HIS A 77 -3.78 9.89 -11.85
C HIS A 77 -2.68 10.86 -12.25
N ARG A 78 -1.75 11.11 -11.34
CA ARG A 78 -0.53 11.87 -11.62
C ARG A 78 0.40 11.10 -12.56
N PHE A 79 0.48 9.79 -12.36
CA PHE A 79 1.17 8.84 -13.22
C PHE A 79 0.18 7.76 -13.65
N PRO A 80 0.13 7.34 -14.94
CA PRO A 80 -0.78 6.28 -15.37
C PRO A 80 -0.58 4.98 -14.60
N MET A 81 -1.67 4.31 -14.20
CA MET A 81 -1.65 3.01 -13.53
C MET A 81 -1.88 1.89 -14.56
N LEU A 82 -0.82 1.54 -15.29
CA LEU A 82 -0.85 0.54 -16.34
C LEU A 82 -1.03 -0.88 -15.77
N SER A 83 -1.64 -1.76 -16.58
CA SER A 83 -1.65 -3.20 -16.29
C SER A 83 -0.29 -3.82 -16.61
N LEU A 84 0.01 -4.98 -16.02
CA LEU A 84 1.17 -5.78 -16.40
C LEU A 84 0.78 -6.77 -17.50
N SER A 85 1.75 -7.12 -18.35
CA SER A 85 1.60 -8.25 -19.28
C SER A 85 1.77 -9.54 -18.49
N ASN A 86 0.88 -10.52 -18.72
CA ASN A 86 0.98 -11.82 -18.08
C ASN A 86 1.91 -12.74 -18.86
N THR A 87 2.59 -13.62 -18.12
CA THR A 87 3.39 -14.74 -18.65
C THR A 87 2.98 -16.02 -17.91
N TYR A 88 3.06 -17.15 -18.58
CA TYR A 88 2.58 -18.43 -18.05
C TYR A 88 3.61 -19.56 -18.18
N SER A 89 4.77 -19.29 -18.75
CA SER A 89 5.83 -20.28 -18.91
C SER A 89 7.22 -19.69 -18.69
N GLU A 90 8.19 -20.55 -18.43
CA GLU A 90 9.61 -20.18 -18.29
C GLU A 90 10.15 -19.60 -19.60
N GLU A 91 9.75 -20.15 -20.74
CA GLU A 91 10.16 -19.69 -22.05
C GLU A 91 9.74 -18.24 -22.30
N GLU A 92 8.52 -17.85 -21.90
CA GLU A 92 8.03 -16.47 -22.03
C GLU A 92 8.84 -15.50 -21.14
N ILE A 93 9.28 -15.94 -19.95
CA ILE A 93 10.15 -15.16 -19.07
C ILE A 93 11.52 -14.98 -19.69
N ILE A 94 12.11 -16.05 -20.24
CA ILE A 94 13.40 -16.01 -20.94
C ILE A 94 13.32 -15.03 -22.11
N GLU A 95 12.32 -15.17 -22.98
CA GLU A 95 12.14 -14.28 -24.11
C GLU A 95 11.97 -12.82 -23.72
N TRP A 96 11.25 -12.56 -22.62
CA TRP A 96 11.11 -11.19 -22.09
C TRP A 96 12.45 -10.64 -21.59
N ALA A 97 13.21 -11.41 -20.83
CA ALA A 97 14.51 -11.00 -20.32
C ALA A 97 15.53 -10.75 -21.45
N GLU A 98 15.55 -11.62 -22.48
CA GLU A 98 16.37 -11.42 -23.68
C GLU A 98 15.98 -10.17 -24.46
N ARG A 99 14.68 -9.86 -24.59
CA ARG A 99 14.21 -8.60 -25.21
C ARG A 99 14.71 -7.37 -24.44
N CYS A 100 14.68 -7.42 -23.08
CA CYS A 100 15.22 -6.34 -22.25
C CYS A 100 16.73 -6.17 -22.48
N GLN A 101 17.52 -7.24 -22.38
CA GLN A 101 18.97 -7.20 -22.60
C GLN A 101 19.35 -6.70 -23.99
N LYS A 102 18.64 -7.17 -25.01
CA LYS A 102 18.89 -6.74 -26.41
C LYS A 102 18.59 -5.25 -26.62
N ALA A 103 17.56 -4.73 -25.95
CA ALA A 103 17.21 -3.31 -26.05
C ALA A 103 18.21 -2.42 -25.33
N LEU A 104 18.65 -2.84 -24.13
CA LEU A 104 19.57 -2.08 -23.28
C LEU A 104 21.04 -2.26 -23.63
N GLN A 105 21.40 -3.31 -24.38
CA GLN A 105 22.77 -3.69 -24.69
C GLN A 105 23.67 -3.92 -23.46
N GLU A 106 23.08 -4.14 -22.30
CA GLU A 106 23.77 -4.41 -21.03
C GLU A 106 22.97 -5.39 -20.16
N ALA A 107 23.61 -5.91 -19.11
CA ALA A 107 22.96 -6.78 -18.16
C ALA A 107 21.95 -6.01 -17.28
N SER A 108 20.82 -6.63 -17.00
CA SER A 108 19.77 -6.08 -16.13
C SER A 108 19.71 -6.86 -14.83
N GLU A 109 19.64 -6.15 -13.71
CA GLU A 109 19.20 -6.72 -12.45
C GLU A 109 17.67 -6.75 -12.42
N PHE A 110 17.09 -7.90 -12.08
CA PHE A 110 15.66 -8.08 -11.93
C PHE A 110 15.25 -8.05 -10.47
N VAL A 111 14.06 -7.52 -10.20
CA VAL A 111 13.39 -7.62 -8.91
C VAL A 111 12.19 -8.53 -9.08
N CYS A 112 12.13 -9.58 -8.24
CA CYS A 112 10.98 -10.47 -8.12
C CYS A 112 10.21 -10.10 -6.86
N GLU A 113 8.90 -9.95 -6.95
CA GLU A 113 8.02 -9.60 -5.84
C GLU A 113 6.68 -10.32 -5.93
N LEU A 114 5.96 -10.40 -4.81
CA LEU A 114 4.63 -11.02 -4.76
C LEU A 114 3.61 -10.19 -5.53
N LYS A 115 2.75 -10.87 -6.30
CA LYS A 115 1.56 -10.27 -6.91
C LYS A 115 0.38 -10.41 -5.96
N TYR A 116 0.18 -9.39 -5.13
CA TYR A 116 -0.91 -9.37 -4.15
C TYR A 116 -2.27 -9.40 -4.84
N ASP A 117 -3.20 -10.20 -4.34
CA ASP A 117 -4.55 -10.30 -4.88
C ASP A 117 -5.52 -9.40 -4.11
N GLY A 118 -5.71 -8.19 -4.62
CA GLY A 118 -6.51 -7.16 -3.96
C GLY A 118 -6.99 -6.06 -4.91
N VAL A 119 -6.89 -4.83 -4.44
CA VAL A 119 -7.28 -3.60 -5.13
C VAL A 119 -6.08 -2.68 -5.24
N ALA A 120 -5.62 -2.45 -6.46
CA ALA A 120 -4.53 -1.51 -6.71
C ALA A 120 -4.91 -0.09 -6.28
N ILE A 121 -4.00 0.57 -5.58
CA ILE A 121 -4.16 1.91 -5.03
C ILE A 121 -2.94 2.77 -5.34
N GLY A 122 -3.17 4.03 -5.74
CA GLY A 122 -2.15 5.07 -5.81
C GLY A 122 -2.40 6.10 -4.71
N MET A 123 -1.38 6.41 -3.91
CA MET A 123 -1.46 7.36 -2.82
C MET A 123 -0.46 8.48 -3.02
N HIS A 124 -0.96 9.72 -3.02
CA HIS A 124 -0.14 10.91 -3.11
C HIS A 124 0.15 11.46 -1.73
N TYR A 125 1.44 11.66 -1.47
CA TYR A 125 1.93 12.31 -0.25
C TYR A 125 2.61 13.63 -0.60
N GLN A 126 2.30 14.65 0.20
CA GLN A 126 2.93 15.97 0.12
C GLN A 126 3.31 16.42 1.52
N GLU A 127 4.53 16.92 1.69
CA GLU A 127 5.07 17.33 3.00
C GLU A 127 4.89 16.25 4.08
N GLY A 128 5.05 14.97 3.68
CA GLY A 128 4.90 13.81 4.55
C GLY A 128 3.45 13.48 4.96
N GLN A 129 2.44 14.11 4.38
CA GLN A 129 1.03 13.92 4.71
C GLN A 129 0.28 13.25 3.56
N LEU A 130 -0.60 12.27 3.87
CA LEU A 130 -1.49 11.67 2.89
C LEU A 130 -2.50 12.71 2.39
N GLN A 131 -2.40 13.07 1.11
CA GLN A 131 -3.30 14.02 0.45
C GLN A 131 -4.44 13.35 -0.29
N LEU A 132 -4.13 12.30 -1.06
CA LEU A 132 -5.07 11.68 -1.98
C LEU A 132 -4.78 10.19 -2.11
N ALA A 133 -5.83 9.38 -2.19
CA ALA A 133 -5.75 7.95 -2.51
C ALA A 133 -6.77 7.60 -3.58
N LEU A 134 -6.30 7.07 -4.71
CA LEU A 134 -7.12 6.74 -5.88
C LEU A 134 -7.06 5.26 -6.19
N THR A 135 -8.21 4.64 -6.44
CA THR A 135 -8.26 3.31 -7.07
C THR A 135 -7.69 3.38 -8.47
N ARG A 136 -7.28 2.23 -9.04
CA ARG A 136 -6.72 2.19 -10.41
C ARG A 136 -7.69 2.75 -11.45
N GLY A 137 -9.00 2.46 -11.33
CA GLY A 137 -9.99 2.82 -12.33
C GLY A 137 -9.63 2.24 -13.71
N ASP A 138 -9.66 3.10 -14.73
CA ASP A 138 -9.25 2.76 -16.11
C ASP A 138 -7.73 2.89 -16.36
N GLY A 139 -6.99 3.32 -15.35
CA GLY A 139 -5.54 3.55 -15.40
C GLY A 139 -5.15 5.02 -15.66
N GLU A 140 -6.05 5.85 -16.18
CA GLU A 140 -5.87 7.30 -16.35
C GLU A 140 -6.54 8.08 -15.22
N GLN A 141 -7.65 7.55 -14.71
CA GLN A 141 -8.42 8.14 -13.61
C GLN A 141 -8.98 7.04 -12.70
N GLY A 142 -9.12 7.37 -11.42
CA GLY A 142 -9.65 6.48 -10.40
C GLY A 142 -10.58 7.19 -9.43
N GLU A 143 -11.29 6.40 -8.62
CA GLU A 143 -12.18 6.93 -7.58
C GLU A 143 -11.36 7.39 -6.37
N ASP A 144 -11.69 8.56 -5.83
CA ASP A 144 -11.09 9.10 -4.60
C ASP A 144 -11.66 8.36 -3.38
N VAL A 145 -10.85 7.45 -2.86
CA VAL A 145 -11.17 6.64 -1.67
C VAL A 145 -10.35 7.07 -0.44
N THR A 146 -9.83 8.28 -0.44
CA THR A 146 -8.93 8.80 0.60
C THR A 146 -9.50 8.63 2.01
N THR A 147 -10.78 8.96 2.20
CA THR A 147 -11.46 8.83 3.51
C THR A 147 -11.43 7.37 4.01
N ASN A 148 -11.67 6.41 3.12
CA ASN A 148 -11.66 4.99 3.47
C ASN A 148 -10.22 4.47 3.68
N VAL A 149 -9.26 4.91 2.86
CA VAL A 149 -7.85 4.54 3.01
C VAL A 149 -7.27 5.02 4.36
N ARG A 150 -7.71 6.18 4.85
CA ARG A 150 -7.30 6.67 6.18
C ARG A 150 -7.64 5.70 7.32
N THR A 151 -8.62 4.83 7.15
CA THR A 151 -8.99 3.83 8.17
C THR A 151 -8.05 2.62 8.18
N ILE A 152 -7.26 2.40 7.12
CA ILE A 152 -6.33 1.28 7.02
C ILE A 152 -5.10 1.55 7.90
N ARG A 153 -4.91 0.74 8.92
CA ARG A 153 -3.94 1.00 9.99
C ARG A 153 -2.48 0.91 9.53
N THR A 154 -2.20 0.12 8.51
CA THR A 154 -0.86 -0.04 7.92
C THR A 154 -0.49 1.05 6.92
N VAL A 155 -1.43 1.92 6.53
CA VAL A 155 -1.16 3.11 5.71
C VAL A 155 -0.80 4.27 6.64
N PRO A 156 0.42 4.84 6.56
CA PRO A 156 0.80 5.99 7.38
C PRO A 156 0.03 7.24 6.91
N LEU A 157 -0.60 7.96 7.83
CA LEU A 157 -1.25 9.24 7.52
C LEU A 157 -0.25 10.39 7.53
N ALA A 158 0.78 10.26 8.35
CA ALA A 158 1.94 11.14 8.41
C ALA A 158 3.22 10.29 8.38
N LEU A 159 4.19 10.70 7.57
CA LEU A 159 5.46 9.99 7.41
C LEU A 159 6.45 10.34 8.50
N GLN A 160 7.48 9.51 8.64
CA GLN A 160 8.57 9.66 9.60
C GLN A 160 9.93 9.64 8.88
N GLY A 161 10.96 10.19 9.53
CA GLY A 161 12.31 10.23 8.97
C GLY A 161 12.48 11.24 7.84
N GLU A 162 13.45 10.97 6.98
CA GLU A 162 13.71 11.77 5.79
C GLU A 162 12.96 11.17 4.59
N PHE A 163 12.08 11.92 3.99
CA PHE A 163 11.23 11.50 2.88
C PHE A 163 11.16 12.59 1.79
N PRO A 164 10.82 12.22 0.54
CA PRO A 164 10.59 13.19 -0.52
C PRO A 164 9.39 14.09 -0.20
N THR A 165 9.49 15.38 -0.51
CA THR A 165 8.43 16.36 -0.21
C THR A 165 7.15 16.12 -0.99
N ASP A 166 7.24 15.50 -2.19
CA ASP A 166 6.12 15.30 -3.10
C ASP A 166 6.33 14.02 -3.94
N PHE A 167 5.56 12.96 -3.68
CA PHE A 167 5.66 11.69 -4.39
C PHE A 167 4.34 10.91 -4.39
N GLU A 168 4.23 9.91 -5.27
CA GLU A 168 3.16 8.92 -5.27
C GLU A 168 3.72 7.55 -4.90
N ILE A 169 3.04 6.83 -4.01
CA ILE A 169 3.34 5.44 -3.70
C ILE A 169 2.17 4.55 -4.12
N ARG A 170 2.48 3.39 -4.67
CA ARG A 170 1.49 2.41 -5.13
C ARG A 170 1.56 1.13 -4.34
N GLY A 171 0.42 0.52 -4.18
CA GLY A 171 0.29 -0.72 -3.47
C GLY A 171 -0.98 -1.48 -3.81
N GLU A 172 -1.20 -2.53 -3.03
CA GLU A 172 -2.40 -3.33 -3.10
C GLU A 172 -3.08 -3.34 -1.75
N ILE A 173 -4.36 -2.93 -1.73
CA ILE A 173 -5.24 -3.09 -0.56
C ILE A 173 -5.91 -4.45 -0.67
N PHE A 174 -5.84 -5.23 0.39
CA PHE A 174 -6.38 -6.58 0.42
C PHE A 174 -7.13 -6.88 1.73
N MET A 175 -7.90 -7.95 1.72
CA MET A 175 -8.57 -8.50 2.90
C MET A 175 -7.71 -9.63 3.46
N PRO A 176 -7.14 -9.52 4.68
CA PRO A 176 -6.48 -10.64 5.33
C PRO A 176 -7.42 -11.84 5.47
N GLN A 177 -6.90 -13.06 5.27
CA GLN A 177 -7.71 -14.29 5.32
C GLN A 177 -8.46 -14.46 6.65
N GLN A 178 -7.81 -14.10 7.78
CA GLN A 178 -8.44 -14.14 9.09
C GLN A 178 -9.66 -13.22 9.18
N ASN A 179 -9.57 -11.99 8.64
CA ASN A 179 -10.65 -11.02 8.65
C ASN A 179 -11.78 -11.44 7.70
N PHE A 180 -11.43 -12.00 6.55
CA PHE A 180 -12.41 -12.57 5.61
C PHE A 180 -13.22 -13.71 6.24
N ALA A 181 -12.53 -14.64 6.92
CA ALA A 181 -13.18 -15.74 7.62
C ALA A 181 -14.13 -15.24 8.74
N ALA A 182 -13.68 -14.27 9.54
CA ALA A 182 -14.49 -13.66 10.61
C ALA A 182 -15.73 -12.94 10.06
N LEU A 183 -15.60 -12.22 8.95
CA LEU A 183 -16.73 -11.56 8.28
C LEU A 183 -17.75 -12.60 7.78
N ASN A 184 -17.31 -13.69 7.18
CA ASN A 184 -18.21 -14.73 6.70
C ASN A 184 -18.88 -15.46 7.84
N GLN A 185 -18.20 -15.71 8.95
CA GLN A 185 -18.81 -16.29 10.15
C GLN A 185 -19.94 -15.40 10.72
N GLN A 186 -19.73 -14.08 10.75
CA GLN A 186 -20.77 -13.14 11.18
C GLN A 186 -21.99 -13.16 10.25
N ARG A 187 -21.77 -13.18 8.93
CA ARG A 187 -22.85 -13.26 7.94
C ARG A 187 -23.64 -14.56 8.04
N GLU A 188 -22.95 -15.68 8.21
CA GLU A 188 -23.57 -16.98 8.41
C GLU A 188 -24.47 -16.98 9.66
N ALA A 189 -24.00 -16.42 10.77
CA ALA A 189 -24.77 -16.28 12.01
C ALA A 189 -26.03 -15.39 11.84
N GLN A 190 -25.99 -14.47 10.86
CA GLN A 190 -27.11 -13.56 10.53
C GLN A 190 -28.00 -14.11 9.41
N GLY A 191 -27.71 -15.27 8.84
CA GLY A 191 -28.43 -15.86 7.70
C GLY A 191 -28.22 -15.08 6.39
N GLU A 192 -27.14 -14.33 6.26
CA GLU A 192 -26.82 -13.56 5.07
C GLU A 192 -25.94 -14.36 4.09
N PRO A 193 -26.00 -14.07 2.78
CA PRO A 193 -25.10 -14.69 1.79
C PRO A 193 -23.63 -14.42 2.10
N LEU A 194 -22.78 -15.44 2.01
CA LEU A 194 -21.36 -15.30 2.25
C LEU A 194 -20.65 -14.50 1.15
N PHE A 195 -19.57 -13.83 1.51
CA PHE A 195 -18.65 -13.24 0.53
C PHE A 195 -17.92 -14.35 -0.23
N ALA A 196 -17.73 -14.18 -1.54
CA ALA A 196 -17.19 -15.22 -2.42
C ALA A 196 -15.66 -15.38 -2.29
N ASN A 197 -14.91 -14.27 -2.17
CA ASN A 197 -13.45 -14.27 -2.07
C ASN A 197 -12.94 -12.98 -1.40
N PRO A 198 -11.69 -13.00 -0.86
CA PRO A 198 -11.07 -11.86 -0.19
C PRO A 198 -10.91 -10.62 -1.09
N ARG A 199 -10.51 -10.79 -2.36
CA ARG A 199 -10.31 -9.68 -3.32
C ARG A 199 -11.59 -8.87 -3.55
N ASN A 200 -12.69 -9.55 -3.91
CA ASN A 200 -13.97 -8.88 -4.14
C ASN A 200 -14.52 -8.24 -2.85
N THR A 201 -14.27 -8.87 -1.71
CA THR A 201 -14.63 -8.33 -0.39
C THR A 201 -13.82 -7.07 -0.08
N ALA A 202 -12.51 -7.05 -0.37
CA ALA A 202 -11.68 -5.86 -0.23
C ALA A 202 -12.17 -4.72 -1.13
N SER A 203 -12.46 -5.01 -2.41
CA SER A 203 -12.96 -4.03 -3.38
C SER A 203 -14.30 -3.44 -2.95
N GLY A 204 -15.26 -4.28 -2.56
CA GLY A 204 -16.56 -3.83 -2.05
C GLY A 204 -16.44 -3.05 -0.75
N THR A 205 -15.55 -3.45 0.15
CA THR A 205 -15.30 -2.76 1.41
C THR A 205 -14.71 -1.37 1.18
N LEU A 206 -13.71 -1.26 0.31
CA LEU A 206 -13.05 0.01 0.03
C LEU A 206 -14.00 1.06 -0.56
N LYS A 207 -15.11 0.62 -1.17
CA LYS A 207 -16.15 1.46 -1.77
C LYS A 207 -17.41 1.63 -0.91
N LEU A 208 -17.38 1.27 0.36
CA LEU A 208 -18.46 1.58 1.28
C LEU A 208 -18.53 3.07 1.55
N LEU A 209 -19.74 3.60 1.64
CA LEU A 209 -19.97 5.03 1.90
C LEU A 209 -19.74 5.41 3.37
N ASP A 210 -19.83 4.45 4.27
CA ASP A 210 -19.56 4.63 5.69
C ASP A 210 -18.15 4.13 6.04
N SER A 211 -17.24 5.05 6.32
CA SER A 211 -15.87 4.74 6.67
C SER A 211 -15.73 3.99 8.02
N LYS A 212 -16.72 4.04 8.92
CA LYS A 212 -16.75 3.19 10.14
C LYS A 212 -16.85 1.72 9.79
N GLU A 213 -17.69 1.39 8.81
CA GLU A 213 -17.84 0.01 8.35
C GLU A 213 -16.56 -0.48 7.65
N VAL A 214 -15.87 0.41 6.91
CA VAL A 214 -14.55 0.10 6.35
C VAL A 214 -13.54 -0.22 7.46
N ALA A 215 -13.44 0.64 8.47
CA ALA A 215 -12.54 0.48 9.60
C ALA A 215 -12.72 -0.87 10.33
N LYS A 216 -13.98 -1.29 10.55
CA LYS A 216 -14.30 -2.55 11.23
C LYS A 216 -13.86 -3.79 10.46
N ARG A 217 -13.82 -3.73 9.13
CA ARG A 217 -13.48 -4.89 8.28
C ARG A 217 -11.99 -5.17 8.21
N GLY A 218 -11.15 -4.25 8.67
CA GLY A 218 -9.72 -4.48 8.86
C GLY A 218 -8.97 -4.80 7.56
N LEU A 219 -9.12 -3.93 6.54
CA LEU A 219 -8.29 -3.99 5.34
C LEU A 219 -6.83 -3.76 5.68
N ASP A 220 -5.94 -4.33 4.86
CA ASP A 220 -4.49 -4.17 4.97
C ASP A 220 -3.91 -3.74 3.61
N CYS A 221 -2.66 -3.25 3.58
CA CYS A 221 -2.04 -2.74 2.37
C CYS A 221 -0.53 -3.02 2.35
N TYR A 222 -0.04 -3.59 1.24
CA TYR A 222 1.39 -3.60 0.92
C TYR A 222 1.70 -2.58 -0.16
N LEU A 223 2.75 -1.78 0.04
CA LEU A 223 3.23 -0.77 -0.89
C LEU A 223 4.43 -1.34 -1.65
N TYR A 224 4.36 -1.33 -2.99
CA TYR A 224 5.33 -2.00 -3.86
C TYR A 224 5.89 -1.11 -4.98
N GLY A 225 5.59 0.19 -4.99
CA GLY A 225 6.13 1.07 -6.03
C GLY A 225 6.10 2.54 -5.64
N VAL A 226 7.20 3.24 -5.85
CA VAL A 226 7.34 4.67 -5.57
C VAL A 226 7.57 5.42 -6.88
N HIS A 227 6.87 6.53 -7.07
CA HIS A 227 6.90 7.36 -8.27
C HIS A 227 7.16 8.83 -7.90
N GLY A 228 7.85 9.54 -8.78
CA GLY A 228 8.14 10.98 -8.58
C GLY A 228 9.40 11.25 -7.76
N LEU A 229 10.30 10.28 -7.62
CA LEU A 229 11.52 10.40 -6.80
C LEU A 229 12.61 11.30 -7.41
N GLN A 230 12.41 11.93 -8.55
CA GLN A 230 13.33 12.90 -9.16
C GLN A 230 14.82 12.58 -8.97
N ASN A 231 15.26 11.37 -9.33
CA ASN A 231 16.65 10.88 -9.23
C ASN A 231 17.17 10.58 -7.80
N GLN A 232 16.32 10.41 -6.81
CA GLN A 232 16.74 10.10 -5.43
C GLN A 232 17.06 8.62 -5.23
N ALA A 233 16.37 7.70 -5.92
CA ALA A 233 16.63 6.27 -5.86
C ALA A 233 17.20 5.74 -7.18
N VAL A 234 18.16 4.81 -7.08
CA VAL A 234 18.82 4.20 -8.24
C VAL A 234 17.94 3.14 -8.90
N GLY A 235 17.12 2.42 -8.10
CA GLY A 235 16.30 1.32 -8.57
C GLY A 235 15.03 1.11 -7.76
N HIS A 236 14.20 0.21 -8.30
CA HIS A 236 12.90 -0.14 -7.73
C HIS A 236 13.01 -0.75 -6.34
N PHE A 237 13.91 -1.74 -6.16
CA PHE A 237 14.12 -2.40 -4.87
C PHE A 237 14.53 -1.41 -3.79
N GLU A 238 15.51 -0.56 -4.09
CA GLU A 238 16.02 0.44 -3.17
C GLU A 238 14.93 1.43 -2.76
N ALA A 239 14.14 1.93 -3.73
CA ALA A 239 13.03 2.85 -3.46
C ALA A 239 11.95 2.22 -2.58
N VAL A 240 11.61 0.96 -2.80
CA VAL A 240 10.64 0.23 -1.97
C VAL A 240 11.18 0.03 -0.55
N GLN A 241 12.48 -0.31 -0.39
CA GLN A 241 13.09 -0.48 0.95
C GLN A 241 13.26 0.85 1.68
N GLU A 242 13.56 1.95 1.00
CA GLU A 242 13.58 3.30 1.59
C GLU A 242 12.19 3.70 2.13
N ALA A 243 11.11 3.37 1.42
CA ALA A 243 9.76 3.63 1.87
C ALA A 243 9.42 2.96 3.21
N LYS A 244 10.10 1.87 3.58
CA LYS A 244 10.00 1.25 4.91
C LYS A 244 10.43 2.22 6.02
N ALA A 245 11.49 2.99 5.80
CA ALA A 245 11.98 3.98 6.77
C ALA A 245 11.01 5.17 6.92
N TRP A 246 10.19 5.47 5.91
CA TRP A 246 9.15 6.50 5.97
C TRP A 246 7.88 6.03 6.70
N GLY A 247 7.78 4.74 7.03
CA GLY A 247 6.68 4.14 7.78
C GLY A 247 5.72 3.29 6.98
N PHE A 248 6.02 3.00 5.73
CA PHE A 248 5.18 2.13 4.91
C PHE A 248 5.41 0.65 5.19
N LYS A 249 4.34 -0.14 5.11
CA LYS A 249 4.41 -1.59 5.05
C LYS A 249 4.76 -2.01 3.62
N VAL A 250 5.98 -2.51 3.45
CA VAL A 250 6.53 -2.93 2.16
C VAL A 250 6.91 -4.40 2.17
N PRO A 251 7.09 -5.06 0.99
CA PRO A 251 7.61 -6.42 0.93
C PRO A 251 8.93 -6.56 1.68
N ASP A 252 9.03 -7.57 2.57
CA ASP A 252 10.22 -7.80 3.39
C ASP A 252 11.15 -8.81 2.69
N PRO A 253 12.41 -8.43 2.39
CA PRO A 253 13.39 -9.35 1.79
C PRO A 253 13.77 -10.50 2.71
N ASN A 254 13.70 -10.33 4.05
CA ASN A 254 13.99 -11.42 5.00
C ASN A 254 12.91 -12.52 4.97
N LEU A 255 11.71 -12.19 4.51
CA LEU A 255 10.61 -13.13 4.29
C LEU A 255 10.52 -13.59 2.82
N ARG A 256 11.51 -13.28 2.02
CA ARG A 256 11.54 -13.55 0.57
C ARG A 256 10.37 -12.94 -0.21
N MET A 257 9.72 -11.90 0.30
CA MET A 257 8.59 -11.28 -0.38
C MET A 257 9.03 -10.39 -1.56
N ILE A 258 10.31 -10.01 -1.58
CA ILE A 258 10.99 -9.28 -2.64
C ILE A 258 12.46 -9.73 -2.68
N GLU A 259 12.98 -10.03 -3.87
CA GLU A 259 14.38 -10.45 -4.08
C GLU A 259 14.95 -9.83 -5.34
N LYS A 260 16.28 -9.66 -5.39
CA LYS A 260 17.03 -9.23 -6.58
C LYS A 260 17.82 -10.38 -7.18
N THR A 261 17.89 -10.42 -8.51
CA THR A 261 18.68 -11.43 -9.23
C THR A 261 19.12 -10.91 -10.60
N TYR A 262 20.25 -11.43 -11.11
CA TYR A 262 20.73 -11.20 -12.48
C TYR A 262 20.44 -12.38 -13.41
N SER A 263 19.87 -13.47 -12.91
CA SER A 263 19.72 -14.71 -13.67
C SER A 263 18.27 -15.19 -13.77
N ILE A 264 17.97 -15.88 -14.85
CA ILE A 264 16.68 -16.60 -15.03
C ILE A 264 16.49 -17.64 -13.93
N ASP A 265 17.53 -18.39 -13.57
CA ASP A 265 17.46 -19.37 -12.49
C ASP A 265 17.04 -18.73 -11.15
N GLY A 266 17.50 -17.50 -10.86
CA GLY A 266 17.09 -16.77 -9.68
C GLY A 266 15.60 -16.39 -9.73
N ILE A 267 15.10 -15.95 -10.88
CA ILE A 267 13.68 -15.69 -11.10
C ILE A 267 12.86 -16.97 -10.89
N MET A 268 13.26 -18.08 -11.52
CA MET A 268 12.56 -19.35 -11.41
C MET A 268 12.58 -19.91 -9.99
N ASN A 269 13.70 -19.76 -9.26
CA ASN A 269 13.79 -20.14 -7.84
C ASN A 269 12.80 -19.35 -6.97
N PHE A 270 12.60 -18.06 -7.24
CA PHE A 270 11.61 -17.26 -6.55
C PHE A 270 10.19 -17.73 -6.86
N ILE A 271 9.87 -18.00 -8.12
CA ILE A 271 8.57 -18.49 -8.57
C ILE A 271 8.26 -19.86 -7.92
N HIS A 272 9.16 -20.83 -8.02
CA HIS A 272 8.97 -22.16 -7.47
C HIS A 272 8.82 -22.14 -5.93
N TYR A 273 9.59 -21.28 -5.25
CA TYR A 273 9.43 -21.11 -3.81
C TYR A 273 8.02 -20.65 -3.45
N TRP A 274 7.50 -19.63 -4.11
CA TRP A 274 6.19 -19.08 -3.79
C TRP A 274 5.02 -19.91 -4.33
N ASP A 275 5.23 -20.73 -5.36
CA ASP A 275 4.22 -21.71 -5.78
C ASP A 275 3.88 -22.68 -4.63
N VAL A 276 4.89 -23.05 -3.85
CA VAL A 276 4.71 -23.93 -2.67
C VAL A 276 4.28 -23.13 -1.42
N GLN A 277 4.93 -22.00 -1.14
CA GLN A 277 4.77 -21.29 0.13
C GLN A 277 3.54 -20.37 0.19
N ARG A 278 2.91 -20.05 -0.95
CA ARG A 278 1.76 -19.16 -1.00
C ARG A 278 0.61 -19.56 -0.07
N ALA A 279 0.42 -20.85 0.15
CA ALA A 279 -0.63 -21.37 1.05
C ALA A 279 -0.41 -21.01 2.53
N ASN A 280 0.80 -20.60 2.92
CA ASN A 280 1.16 -20.21 4.28
C ASN A 280 1.05 -18.71 4.52
N LEU A 281 0.72 -17.92 3.48
CA LEU A 281 0.55 -16.47 3.62
C LEU A 281 -0.80 -16.16 4.30
N PRO A 282 -0.86 -15.10 5.13
CA PRO A 282 -2.11 -14.64 5.74
C PRO A 282 -2.99 -13.82 4.76
N PHE A 283 -2.62 -13.76 3.48
CA PHE A 283 -3.30 -13.07 2.39
C PHE A 283 -3.11 -13.83 1.08
N ASP A 284 -3.92 -13.53 0.08
CA ASP A 284 -3.84 -14.18 -1.22
C ASP A 284 -2.87 -13.47 -2.16
N ILE A 285 -2.21 -14.26 -3.00
CA ILE A 285 -1.43 -13.81 -4.15
C ILE A 285 -1.90 -14.55 -5.41
N ASP A 286 -1.88 -13.89 -6.56
CA ASP A 286 -2.23 -14.49 -7.85
C ASP A 286 -1.02 -14.67 -8.78
N GLY A 287 0.17 -14.73 -8.20
CA GLY A 287 1.44 -14.95 -8.88
C GLY A 287 2.57 -14.11 -8.31
N VAL A 288 3.52 -13.83 -9.17
CA VAL A 288 4.69 -12.97 -8.89
C VAL A 288 4.78 -11.88 -9.96
N VAL A 289 5.50 -10.80 -9.64
CA VAL A 289 5.83 -9.74 -10.58
C VAL A 289 7.33 -9.68 -10.72
N ILE A 290 7.82 -9.57 -11.96
CA ILE A 290 9.23 -9.43 -12.28
C ILE A 290 9.42 -8.08 -12.94
N LYS A 291 10.39 -7.29 -12.45
CA LYS A 291 10.70 -5.95 -12.95
C LYS A 291 12.20 -5.79 -13.19
N VAL A 292 12.58 -5.01 -14.18
CA VAL A 292 13.96 -4.50 -14.27
C VAL A 292 14.18 -3.53 -13.11
N ASN A 293 15.27 -3.67 -12.33
CA ASN A 293 15.49 -2.88 -11.12
C ASN A 293 15.80 -1.42 -11.41
N SER A 294 16.74 -1.14 -12.30
CA SER A 294 17.23 0.22 -12.58
C SER A 294 16.15 1.12 -13.20
N PHE A 295 15.86 2.25 -12.58
CA PHE A 295 14.93 3.24 -13.14
C PHE A 295 15.41 3.86 -14.45
N ALA A 296 16.71 4.00 -14.67
CA ALA A 296 17.26 4.44 -15.94
C ALA A 296 16.95 3.42 -17.06
N GLN A 297 17.16 2.13 -16.80
CA GLN A 297 16.82 1.06 -17.73
C GLN A 297 15.33 0.95 -17.96
N GLN A 298 14.49 1.14 -16.94
CA GLN A 298 13.02 1.18 -17.10
C GLN A 298 12.59 2.32 -18.03
N ALA A 299 13.20 3.51 -17.88
CA ALA A 299 12.92 4.66 -18.73
C ALA A 299 13.32 4.41 -20.19
N GLU A 300 14.47 3.76 -20.42
CA GLU A 300 14.96 3.39 -21.76
C GLU A 300 14.07 2.34 -22.43
N LEU A 301 13.66 1.29 -21.72
CA LEU A 301 12.74 0.26 -22.22
C LEU A 301 11.35 0.83 -22.53
N GLY A 302 10.90 1.79 -21.74
CA GLY A 302 9.67 2.52 -21.93
C GLY A 302 8.41 1.68 -21.70
N LEU A 303 7.32 2.17 -22.29
CA LEU A 303 5.98 1.66 -22.13
C LEU A 303 5.37 1.27 -23.48
N THR A 304 4.40 0.36 -23.44
CA THR A 304 3.41 0.19 -24.52
C THR A 304 2.14 0.98 -24.18
N ALA A 305 1.15 0.97 -25.05
CA ALA A 305 -0.14 1.59 -24.75
C ALA A 305 -0.87 0.96 -23.54
N LYS A 306 -0.52 -0.28 -23.16
CA LYS A 306 -1.24 -1.04 -22.12
C LYS A 306 -0.39 -1.45 -20.93
N SER A 307 0.92 -1.62 -21.11
CA SER A 307 1.81 -2.19 -20.10
C SER A 307 3.23 -1.64 -20.20
N PRO A 308 4.01 -1.60 -19.09
CA PRO A 308 5.43 -1.36 -19.16
C PRO A 308 6.16 -2.51 -19.87
N ARG A 309 7.23 -2.17 -20.60
CA ARG A 309 8.08 -3.19 -21.26
C ARG A 309 9.06 -3.84 -20.27
N TRP A 310 9.34 -3.14 -19.18
CA TRP A 310 10.29 -3.53 -18.15
C TRP A 310 9.70 -4.34 -16.99
N ALA A 311 8.41 -4.74 -17.08
CA ALA A 311 7.75 -5.55 -16.07
C ALA A 311 6.76 -6.56 -16.69
N ILE A 312 6.68 -7.75 -16.06
CA ILE A 312 5.75 -8.83 -16.37
C ILE A 312 5.18 -9.43 -15.09
N ALA A 313 4.10 -10.18 -15.21
CA ALA A 313 3.48 -10.91 -14.12
C ALA A 313 3.18 -12.35 -14.53
#